data_5599bf42a4961a26a067795d0ab37e52
#
_entry.id   5599bf42a4961a26a067795d0ab37e52
#
_cell.length_a   1.000
_cell.length_b   1.000
_cell.length_c   1.000
_cell.angle_alpha   90.00
_cell.angle_beta   90.00
_cell.angle_gamma   90.00
#
_symmetry.space_group_name_H-M   'P 1'
#
loop_
_entity.id
_entity.type
_entity.pdbx_description
1 polymer ?
#
loop_
_entity_poly.entity_id
_entity_poly.type
_entity_poly.pdbx_seq_one_letter_code
_entity_poly.pdbx_strand_id
1 'polypeptide(L)'
;MSTRQSGFALLIVLWTVGFLALLGTQLVAAGRSDTRLADNLKQEAALRAAADGAVQHVMFAMQALHDPGFRADSLQREVRIGRIPVLVRIESESDRINLNTASAALLRALMIESGATPALADRLTAAILDWRTSGAQARPGGAKAPEYRAAGLGFGPPGGPFQSVDELADVLGMTPVLFDRLAQHLTVLTDADPDMSTHDPVVALALTDAAGGTDATAPAEQSAVDVVRITVTALGRDSTRYAEEVVASADFQNNVPRVNILLRQRVRATANATRIAGGL
;
A
#
# COMPACT_ATOMS: atom_id res chain seq x y z
N MET A 1 -48.03 48.86 -50.68
CA MET A 1 -47.68 47.42 -50.53
C MET A 1 -46.32 47.25 -49.87
N SER A 2 -46.17 47.41 -48.51
CA SER A 2 -44.83 47.21 -47.86
C SER A 2 -44.91 46.81 -46.38
N THR A 3 -45.92 46.06 -46.00
CA THR A 3 -46.13 45.63 -44.57
C THR A 3 -45.74 44.19 -44.28
N ARG A 4 -45.30 43.39 -45.28
CA ARG A 4 -44.92 41.97 -45.08
C ARG A 4 -43.45 41.70 -44.75
N GLN A 5 -42.54 42.68 -44.93
CA GLN A 5 -41.12 42.46 -44.66
C GLN A 5 -40.67 42.76 -43.19
N SER A 6 -41.44 43.53 -42.46
CA SER A 6 -41.12 43.89 -41.09
C SER A 6 -41.20 42.68 -40.12
N GLY A 7 -42.11 41.74 -40.35
CA GLY A 7 -42.25 40.53 -39.49
C GLY A 7 -41.09 39.55 -39.67
N PHE A 8 -40.55 39.39 -40.87
CA PHE A 8 -39.44 38.52 -41.14
C PHE A 8 -38.12 39.04 -40.51
N ALA A 9 -37.89 40.35 -40.63
CA ALA A 9 -36.70 40.97 -39.96
C ALA A 9 -36.73 40.79 -38.46
N LEU A 10 -37.88 40.92 -37.79
CA LEU A 10 -38.03 40.74 -36.36
C LEU A 10 -37.74 39.26 -35.96
N LEU A 11 -38.14 38.31 -36.77
CA LEU A 11 -37.93 36.90 -36.52
C LEU A 11 -36.43 36.53 -36.62
N ILE A 12 -35.72 37.08 -37.58
CA ILE A 12 -34.25 36.91 -37.71
C ILE A 12 -33.52 37.51 -36.50
N VAL A 13 -33.89 38.76 -36.06
CA VAL A 13 -33.28 39.38 -34.89
C VAL A 13 -33.56 38.56 -33.63
N LEU A 14 -34.78 38.08 -33.44
CA LEU A 14 -35.09 37.22 -32.27
C LEU A 14 -34.29 35.93 -32.29
N TRP A 15 -34.15 35.31 -33.47
CA TRP A 15 -33.39 34.06 -33.63
C TRP A 15 -31.89 34.28 -33.41
N THR A 16 -31.29 35.37 -33.90
CA THR A 16 -29.90 35.69 -33.71
C THR A 16 -29.60 36.01 -32.23
N VAL A 17 -30.48 36.75 -31.56
CA VAL A 17 -30.34 37.03 -30.11
C VAL A 17 -30.43 35.75 -29.30
N GLY A 18 -31.40 34.85 -29.62
CA GLY A 18 -31.50 33.53 -28.97
C GLY A 18 -30.27 32.65 -29.22
N PHE A 19 -29.73 32.67 -30.42
CA PHE A 19 -28.52 31.92 -30.77
C PHE A 19 -27.27 32.47 -30.04
N LEU A 20 -27.11 33.80 -29.98
CA LEU A 20 -26.04 34.43 -29.24
C LEU A 20 -26.13 34.18 -27.73
N ALA A 21 -27.33 34.18 -27.17
CA ALA A 21 -27.56 33.83 -25.76
C ALA A 21 -27.17 32.36 -25.49
N LEU A 22 -27.51 31.46 -26.39
CA LEU A 22 -27.12 30.05 -26.29
C LEU A 22 -25.60 29.87 -26.33
N LEU A 23 -24.90 30.53 -27.28
CA LEU A 23 -23.45 30.53 -27.37
C LEU A 23 -22.79 31.10 -26.09
N GLY A 24 -23.34 32.20 -25.55
CA GLY A 24 -22.88 32.79 -24.30
C GLY A 24 -22.98 31.83 -23.11
N THR A 25 -24.08 31.08 -23.00
CA THR A 25 -24.24 30.08 -21.93
C THR A 25 -23.24 28.93 -22.05
N GLN A 26 -22.95 28.46 -23.25
CA GLN A 26 -21.96 27.39 -23.50
C GLN A 26 -20.54 27.86 -23.11
N LEU A 27 -20.16 29.08 -23.45
CA LEU A 27 -18.84 29.62 -23.10
C LEU A 27 -18.67 29.76 -21.60
N VAL A 28 -19.68 30.24 -20.88
CA VAL A 28 -19.65 30.36 -19.40
C VAL A 28 -19.61 28.97 -18.74
N ALA A 29 -20.31 27.98 -19.29
CA ALA A 29 -20.29 26.61 -18.77
C ALA A 29 -18.90 25.98 -18.90
N ALA A 30 -18.24 26.16 -20.06
CA ALA A 30 -16.87 25.67 -20.32
C ALA A 30 -15.87 26.32 -19.34
N GLY A 31 -15.89 27.63 -19.16
CA GLY A 31 -14.98 28.34 -18.24
C GLY A 31 -15.13 27.92 -16.77
N ARG A 32 -16.35 27.58 -16.32
CA ARG A 32 -16.57 27.06 -14.98
C ARG A 32 -15.99 25.65 -14.78
N SER A 33 -16.02 24.81 -15.80
CA SER A 33 -15.43 23.48 -15.76
C SER A 33 -13.90 23.55 -15.63
N ASP A 34 -13.26 24.41 -16.41
CA ASP A 34 -11.80 24.59 -16.41
C ASP A 34 -11.30 25.13 -15.07
N THR A 35 -12.04 26.07 -14.48
CA THR A 35 -11.68 26.62 -13.16
C THR A 35 -11.77 25.54 -12.06
N ARG A 36 -12.81 24.70 -12.08
CA ARG A 36 -12.95 23.60 -11.12
C ARG A 36 -11.85 22.55 -11.29
N LEU A 37 -11.49 22.23 -12.52
CA LEU A 37 -10.39 21.30 -12.80
C LEU A 37 -9.06 21.85 -12.28
N ALA A 38 -8.78 23.12 -12.52
CA ALA A 38 -7.57 23.78 -12.02
C ALA A 38 -7.52 23.80 -10.47
N ASP A 39 -8.64 24.08 -9.81
CA ASP A 39 -8.74 24.07 -8.35
C ASP A 39 -8.53 22.65 -7.78
N ASN A 40 -9.09 21.63 -8.41
CA ASN A 40 -8.90 20.23 -8.00
C ASN A 40 -7.43 19.80 -8.14
N LEU A 41 -6.79 20.12 -9.27
CA LEU A 41 -5.37 19.81 -9.50
C LEU A 41 -4.47 20.53 -8.50
N LYS A 42 -4.76 21.80 -8.20
CA LYS A 42 -4.04 22.59 -7.19
C LYS A 42 -4.19 21.96 -5.79
N GLN A 43 -5.40 21.54 -5.44
CA GLN A 43 -5.66 20.87 -4.16
C GLN A 43 -4.94 19.53 -4.07
N GLU A 44 -4.99 18.68 -5.11
CA GLU A 44 -4.27 17.41 -5.14
C GLU A 44 -2.74 17.62 -5.02
N ALA A 45 -2.18 18.59 -5.73
CA ALA A 45 -0.76 18.92 -5.64
C ALA A 45 -0.37 19.40 -4.23
N ALA A 46 -1.23 20.21 -3.58
CA ALA A 46 -0.99 20.65 -2.20
C ALA A 46 -1.04 19.51 -1.19
N LEU A 47 -2.00 18.59 -1.34
CA LEU A 47 -2.10 17.40 -0.47
C LEU A 47 -0.90 16.48 -0.65
N ARG A 48 -0.48 16.25 -1.90
CA ARG A 48 0.72 15.46 -2.19
C ARG A 48 1.96 16.09 -1.57
N ALA A 49 2.17 17.40 -1.75
CA ALA A 49 3.30 18.11 -1.16
C ALA A 49 3.29 18.05 0.38
N ALA A 50 2.10 18.08 1.00
CA ALA A 50 1.98 17.92 2.44
C ALA A 50 2.33 16.49 2.90
N ALA A 51 1.89 15.48 2.16
CA ALA A 51 2.26 14.09 2.43
C ALA A 51 3.78 13.88 2.28
N ASP A 52 4.38 14.37 1.19
CA ASP A 52 5.83 14.36 0.96
C ASP A 52 6.57 15.02 2.13
N GLY A 53 6.11 16.19 2.58
CA GLY A 53 6.68 16.90 3.72
C GLY A 53 6.60 16.12 5.03
N ALA A 54 5.50 15.41 5.26
CA ALA A 54 5.34 14.56 6.44
C ALA A 54 6.29 13.36 6.42
N VAL A 55 6.45 12.70 5.26
CA VAL A 55 7.43 11.62 5.08
C VAL A 55 8.85 12.11 5.37
N GLN A 56 9.25 13.26 4.80
CA GLN A 56 10.57 13.84 5.05
C GLN A 56 10.78 14.18 6.54
N HIS A 57 9.73 14.66 7.20
CA HIS A 57 9.79 14.95 8.63
C HIS A 57 10.04 13.68 9.45
N VAL A 58 9.33 12.58 9.15
CA VAL A 58 9.56 11.27 9.78
C VAL A 58 10.97 10.76 9.51
N MET A 59 11.43 10.79 8.27
CA MET A 59 12.78 10.36 7.90
C MET A 59 13.86 11.16 8.62
N PHE A 60 13.66 12.46 8.76
CA PHE A 60 14.56 13.31 9.54
C PHE A 60 14.56 12.95 11.04
N ALA A 61 13.37 12.73 11.62
CA ALA A 61 13.25 12.33 13.02
C ALA A 61 13.90 10.97 13.31
N MET A 62 13.81 10.02 12.37
CA MET A 62 14.51 8.73 12.44
C MET A 62 16.04 8.91 12.46
N GLN A 63 16.58 9.86 11.68
CA GLN A 63 18.03 10.16 11.69
C GLN A 63 18.48 10.82 12.98
N ALA A 64 17.62 11.60 13.63
CA ALA A 64 17.93 12.32 14.85
C ALA A 64 18.03 11.43 16.10
N LEU A 65 17.81 10.11 16.00
CA LEU A 65 18.01 9.06 17.01
C LEU A 65 17.26 9.19 18.34
N HIS A 66 16.54 10.28 18.61
CA HIS A 66 16.00 10.55 19.96
C HIS A 66 14.63 11.22 19.99
N ASP A 67 13.90 11.30 18.85
CA ASP A 67 12.55 11.86 18.90
C ASP A 67 11.53 10.75 19.29
N PRO A 68 11.06 10.72 20.56
CA PRO A 68 10.09 9.73 21.00
C PRO A 68 8.73 9.86 20.29
N GLY A 69 8.53 10.96 19.56
CA GLY A 69 7.29 11.23 18.82
C GLY A 69 7.10 10.39 17.57
N PHE A 70 8.16 9.76 17.03
CA PHE A 70 8.11 9.00 15.79
C PHE A 70 8.64 7.58 15.94
N ARG A 71 8.03 6.83 16.86
CA ARG A 71 8.32 5.41 17.04
C ARG A 71 7.47 4.55 16.10
N ALA A 72 8.01 3.41 15.70
CA ALA A 72 7.27 2.38 14.95
C ALA A 72 6.35 1.57 15.90
N ASP A 73 5.37 2.25 16.48
CA ASP A 73 4.43 1.70 17.46
C ASP A 73 3.02 1.51 16.88
N SER A 74 2.88 1.66 15.58
CA SER A 74 1.62 1.56 14.82
C SER A 74 0.55 2.58 15.23
N LEU A 75 0.89 3.54 16.11
CA LEU A 75 -0.04 4.57 16.52
C LEU A 75 -0.18 5.65 15.45
N GLN A 76 -1.42 6.06 15.22
CA GLN A 76 -1.70 7.15 14.29
C GLN A 76 -1.53 8.50 15.00
N ARG A 77 -0.72 9.37 14.40
CA ARG A 77 -0.45 10.73 14.89
C ARG A 77 -0.85 11.77 13.85
N GLU A 78 -1.31 12.93 14.31
CA GLU A 78 -1.55 14.08 13.43
C GLU A 78 -0.34 15.01 13.46
N VAL A 79 0.18 15.32 12.27
CA VAL A 79 1.23 16.31 12.03
C VAL A 79 0.68 17.39 11.13
N ARG A 80 1.07 18.64 11.31
CA ARG A 80 0.67 19.74 10.44
C ARG A 80 1.80 20.17 9.53
N ILE A 81 1.57 20.05 8.22
CA ILE A 81 2.48 20.57 7.20
C ILE A 81 1.85 21.84 6.60
N GLY A 82 2.37 22.98 7.03
CA GLY A 82 1.73 24.27 6.75
C GLY A 82 0.33 24.33 7.38
N ARG A 83 -0.71 24.39 6.54
CA ARG A 83 -2.13 24.43 6.97
C ARG A 83 -2.85 23.10 6.80
N ILE A 84 -2.18 22.07 6.27
CA ILE A 84 -2.77 20.77 5.96
C ILE A 84 -2.48 19.80 7.08
N PRO A 85 -3.51 19.23 7.73
CA PRO A 85 -3.31 18.14 8.67
C PRO A 85 -2.97 16.85 7.89
N VAL A 86 -1.97 16.13 8.40
CA VAL A 86 -1.50 14.86 7.85
C VAL A 86 -1.50 13.84 8.97
N LEU A 87 -2.20 12.75 8.76
CA LEU A 87 -2.16 11.60 9.65
C LEU A 87 -0.96 10.74 9.26
N VAL A 88 -0.14 10.41 10.23
CA VAL A 88 1.09 9.62 10.08
C VAL A 88 0.98 8.38 10.95
N ARG A 89 1.27 7.22 10.37
CA ARG A 89 1.44 5.95 11.08
C ARG A 89 2.79 5.37 10.68
N ILE A 90 3.53 4.88 11.67
CA ILE A 90 4.83 4.24 11.48
C ILE A 90 4.75 2.84 12.06
N GLU A 91 5.03 1.84 11.24
CA GLU A 91 5.03 0.43 11.57
C GLU A 91 6.42 -0.15 11.32
N SER A 92 6.84 -1.10 12.16
CA SER A 92 8.06 -1.85 11.89
C SER A 92 7.81 -2.84 10.76
N GLU A 93 8.61 -2.79 9.72
CA GLU A 93 8.58 -3.81 8.67
C GLU A 93 9.18 -5.13 9.15
N SER A 94 10.05 -5.06 10.19
CA SER A 94 10.63 -6.22 10.84
C SER A 94 9.63 -7.03 11.67
N ASP A 95 8.43 -6.50 11.91
CA ASP A 95 7.33 -7.26 12.53
C ASP A 95 6.66 -8.26 11.55
N ARG A 96 7.02 -8.22 10.26
CA ARG A 96 6.41 -9.02 9.18
C ARG A 96 7.31 -10.15 8.75
N ILE A 97 6.71 -11.28 8.39
CA ILE A 97 7.41 -12.46 7.90
C ILE A 97 7.89 -12.24 6.46
N ASN A 98 9.16 -12.49 6.20
CA ASN A 98 9.73 -12.34 4.86
C ASN A 98 9.42 -13.57 4.01
N LEU A 99 8.69 -13.39 2.90
CA LEU A 99 8.34 -14.46 1.94
C LEU A 99 9.56 -15.19 1.37
N ASN A 100 10.71 -14.52 1.30
CA ASN A 100 11.92 -15.07 0.68
C ASN A 100 12.79 -15.88 1.64
N THR A 101 12.77 -15.55 2.95
CA THR A 101 13.61 -16.19 3.96
C THR A 101 12.85 -17.17 4.85
N ALA A 102 11.55 -16.93 5.08
CA ALA A 102 10.74 -17.69 6.00
C ALA A 102 10.82 -19.21 5.83
N SER A 103 10.93 -19.92 6.94
CA SER A 103 10.89 -21.39 6.98
C SER A 103 9.53 -21.93 6.53
N ALA A 104 9.49 -23.19 6.09
CA ALA A 104 8.25 -23.85 5.75
C ALA A 104 7.29 -23.92 6.96
N ALA A 105 7.84 -24.15 8.16
CA ALA A 105 7.06 -24.22 9.38
C ALA A 105 6.38 -22.88 9.69
N LEU A 106 7.12 -21.77 9.56
CA LEU A 106 6.61 -20.42 9.83
C LEU A 106 5.53 -20.01 8.80
N LEU A 107 5.76 -20.26 7.51
CA LEU A 107 4.77 -19.98 6.46
C LEU A 107 3.48 -20.78 6.69
N ARG A 108 3.61 -22.07 7.02
CA ARG A 108 2.47 -22.94 7.34
C ARG A 108 1.69 -22.42 8.53
N ALA A 109 2.36 -22.11 9.62
CA ALA A 109 1.75 -21.56 10.83
C ALA A 109 0.99 -20.27 10.55
N LEU A 110 1.62 -19.31 9.85
CA LEU A 110 0.96 -18.06 9.45
C LEU A 110 -0.32 -18.31 8.64
N MET A 111 -0.30 -19.26 7.71
CA MET A 111 -1.49 -19.58 6.91
C MET A 111 -2.63 -20.14 7.77
N ILE A 112 -2.32 -20.98 8.74
CA ILE A 112 -3.31 -21.54 9.67
C ILE A 112 -3.91 -20.43 10.53
N GLU A 113 -3.07 -19.58 11.13
CA GLU A 113 -3.50 -18.42 11.91
C GLU A 113 -4.34 -17.43 11.08
N SER A 114 -4.07 -17.34 9.78
CA SER A 114 -4.87 -16.55 8.82
C SER A 114 -6.15 -17.25 8.36
N GLY A 115 -6.45 -18.46 8.86
CA GLY A 115 -7.70 -19.18 8.62
C GLY A 115 -7.66 -20.18 7.47
N ALA A 116 -6.49 -20.60 6.99
CA ALA A 116 -6.38 -21.71 6.06
C ALA A 116 -6.57 -23.06 6.79
N THR A 117 -7.16 -24.03 6.11
CA THR A 117 -7.16 -25.41 6.61
C THR A 117 -5.75 -25.99 6.57
N PRO A 118 -5.37 -26.94 7.47
CA PRO A 118 -4.04 -27.55 7.46
C PRO A 118 -3.63 -28.09 6.07
N ALA A 119 -4.54 -28.77 5.37
CA ALA A 119 -4.27 -29.32 4.05
C ALA A 119 -4.04 -28.22 2.97
N LEU A 120 -4.69 -27.05 3.09
CA LEU A 120 -4.46 -25.91 2.21
C LEU A 120 -3.12 -25.24 2.56
N ALA A 121 -2.84 -25.06 3.85
CA ALA A 121 -1.58 -24.49 4.33
C ALA A 121 -0.37 -25.31 3.84
N ASP A 122 -0.45 -26.65 3.92
CA ASP A 122 0.61 -27.55 3.43
C ASP A 122 0.86 -27.35 1.93
N ARG A 123 -0.20 -27.33 1.12
CA ARG A 123 -0.08 -27.13 -0.34
C ARG A 123 0.45 -25.74 -0.70
N LEU A 124 -0.07 -24.69 -0.08
CA LEU A 124 0.38 -23.33 -0.36
C LEU A 124 1.81 -23.10 0.09
N THR A 125 2.21 -23.64 1.25
CA THR A 125 3.61 -23.60 1.68
C THR A 125 4.53 -24.23 0.65
N ALA A 126 4.21 -25.44 0.17
CA ALA A 126 4.99 -26.12 -0.86
C ALA A 126 5.03 -25.32 -2.17
N ALA A 127 3.91 -24.72 -2.58
CA ALA A 127 3.83 -23.88 -3.79
C ALA A 127 4.64 -22.58 -3.66
N ILE A 128 4.63 -21.92 -2.48
CA ILE A 128 5.46 -20.73 -2.21
C ILE A 128 6.94 -21.07 -2.26
N LEU A 129 7.33 -22.18 -1.64
CA LEU A 129 8.71 -22.64 -1.70
C LEU A 129 9.15 -22.97 -3.14
N ASP A 130 8.25 -23.55 -3.94
CA ASP A 130 8.49 -23.78 -5.36
C ASP A 130 8.55 -22.49 -6.17
N TRP A 131 7.73 -21.50 -5.85
CA TRP A 131 7.77 -20.17 -6.48
C TRP A 131 9.15 -19.55 -6.39
N ARG A 132 9.73 -19.50 -5.19
CA ARG A 132 11.00 -18.83 -4.91
C ARG A 132 12.25 -19.66 -5.19
N THR A 133 12.11 -20.95 -5.56
CA THR A 133 13.24 -21.85 -5.78
C THR A 133 13.36 -22.20 -7.26
N SER A 134 14.56 -22.15 -7.81
CA SER A 134 14.85 -22.61 -9.16
C SER A 134 14.66 -24.15 -9.28
N GLY A 135 14.35 -24.62 -10.50
CA GLY A 135 14.17 -26.03 -10.80
C GLY A 135 12.84 -26.32 -11.48
N ALA A 136 12.77 -27.44 -12.21
CA ALA A 136 11.59 -27.82 -12.99
C ALA A 136 10.66 -28.78 -12.25
N GLN A 137 11.11 -29.39 -11.16
CA GLN A 137 10.37 -30.42 -10.43
C GLN A 137 9.70 -29.83 -9.19
N ALA A 138 8.38 -30.03 -9.08
CA ALA A 138 7.62 -29.60 -7.93
C ALA A 138 7.92 -30.45 -6.69
N ARG A 139 7.87 -29.83 -5.52
CA ARG A 139 7.84 -30.52 -4.22
C ARG A 139 6.53 -31.31 -4.09
N PRO A 140 6.48 -32.34 -3.21
CA PRO A 140 5.22 -32.98 -2.87
C PRO A 140 4.18 -31.94 -2.41
N GLY A 141 3.05 -31.87 -3.11
CA GLY A 141 2.00 -30.87 -2.86
C GLY A 141 2.30 -29.46 -3.37
N GLY A 142 3.47 -29.21 -3.92
CA GLY A 142 3.86 -27.94 -4.51
C GLY A 142 3.40 -27.78 -5.97
N ALA A 143 3.90 -26.72 -6.64
CA ALA A 143 3.52 -26.42 -8.02
C ALA A 143 4.65 -25.76 -8.79
N LYS A 144 4.95 -26.30 -9.97
CA LYS A 144 5.82 -25.73 -10.99
C LYS A 144 5.04 -25.51 -12.29
N ALA A 145 5.71 -25.18 -13.37
CA ALA A 145 5.06 -24.87 -14.64
C ALA A 145 4.07 -25.95 -15.17
N PRO A 146 4.29 -27.27 -14.98
CA PRO A 146 3.32 -28.28 -15.38
C PRO A 146 1.98 -28.18 -14.63
N GLU A 147 2.02 -27.96 -13.31
CA GLU A 147 0.82 -27.84 -12.45
C GLU A 147 0.01 -26.58 -12.79
N TYR A 148 0.70 -25.46 -13.03
CA TYR A 148 0.06 -24.21 -13.49
C TYR A 148 -0.64 -24.39 -14.84
N ARG A 149 0.02 -25.06 -15.80
CA ARG A 149 -0.61 -25.37 -17.11
C ARG A 149 -1.81 -26.32 -16.96
N ALA A 150 -1.70 -27.32 -16.08
CA ALA A 150 -2.83 -28.22 -15.81
C ALA A 150 -4.03 -27.49 -15.18
N ALA A 151 -3.79 -26.41 -14.44
CA ALA A 151 -4.81 -25.51 -13.91
C ALA A 151 -5.33 -24.48 -14.96
N GLY A 152 -4.86 -24.54 -16.21
CA GLY A 152 -5.29 -23.62 -17.27
C GLY A 152 -4.63 -22.25 -17.26
N LEU A 153 -3.55 -22.07 -16.46
CA LEU A 153 -2.83 -20.81 -16.36
C LEU A 153 -1.74 -20.71 -17.44
N GLY A 154 -1.64 -19.55 -18.08
CA GLY A 154 -0.63 -19.26 -19.11
C GLY A 154 0.74 -18.87 -18.56
N PHE A 155 0.92 -18.86 -17.26
CA PHE A 155 2.15 -18.54 -16.56
C PHE A 155 2.50 -19.64 -15.55
N GLY A 156 3.67 -19.53 -14.91
CA GLY A 156 4.13 -20.41 -13.84
C GLY A 156 5.10 -19.68 -12.93
N PRO A 157 5.59 -20.34 -11.86
CA PRO A 157 6.48 -19.72 -10.92
C PRO A 157 7.80 -19.33 -11.60
N PRO A 158 8.33 -18.12 -11.32
CA PRO A 158 9.56 -17.62 -11.92
C PRO A 158 10.80 -18.42 -11.46
N GLY A 159 10.72 -19.15 -10.36
CA GLY A 159 11.84 -19.89 -9.78
C GLY A 159 12.92 -19.00 -9.17
N GLY A 160 12.52 -17.84 -8.66
CA GLY A 160 13.34 -16.84 -8.02
C GLY A 160 12.61 -16.12 -6.89
N PRO A 161 13.29 -15.25 -6.11
CA PRO A 161 12.73 -14.53 -5.00
C PRO A 161 11.50 -13.71 -5.41
N PHE A 162 10.51 -13.61 -4.52
CA PHE A 162 9.39 -12.66 -4.65
C PHE A 162 9.93 -11.24 -4.70
N GLN A 163 9.49 -10.47 -5.67
CA GLN A 163 9.82 -9.04 -5.79
C GLN A 163 8.80 -8.16 -5.07
N SER A 164 7.59 -8.69 -4.87
CA SER A 164 6.46 -8.02 -4.22
C SER A 164 5.61 -9.04 -3.47
N VAL A 165 4.95 -8.62 -2.39
CA VAL A 165 3.96 -9.44 -1.69
C VAL A 165 2.78 -9.76 -2.61
N ASP A 166 2.47 -8.88 -3.57
CA ASP A 166 1.35 -9.07 -4.51
C ASP A 166 1.51 -10.30 -5.39
N GLU A 167 2.75 -10.73 -5.68
CA GLU A 167 3.01 -11.97 -6.42
C GLU A 167 2.46 -13.22 -5.72
N LEU A 168 2.21 -13.14 -4.41
CA LEU A 168 1.58 -14.23 -3.67
C LEU A 168 0.17 -14.55 -4.19
N ALA A 169 -0.52 -13.58 -4.78
CA ALA A 169 -1.82 -13.79 -5.42
C ALA A 169 -1.74 -14.72 -6.63
N ASP A 170 -0.58 -14.80 -7.29
CA ASP A 170 -0.33 -15.64 -8.46
C ASP A 170 0.11 -17.07 -8.08
N VAL A 171 0.35 -17.34 -6.80
CA VAL A 171 0.72 -18.68 -6.32
C VAL A 171 -0.47 -19.64 -6.45
N LEU A 172 -0.24 -20.78 -7.08
CA LEU A 172 -1.30 -21.75 -7.37
C LEU A 172 -2.02 -22.21 -6.09
N GLY A 173 -3.33 -22.01 -6.08
CA GLY A 173 -4.19 -22.33 -4.94
C GLY A 173 -4.45 -21.19 -3.96
N MET A 174 -3.81 -20.02 -4.17
CA MET A 174 -4.11 -18.82 -3.40
C MET A 174 -5.51 -18.30 -3.74
N THR A 175 -6.25 -17.87 -2.72
CA THR A 175 -7.56 -17.23 -2.90
C THR A 175 -7.48 -15.75 -2.50
N PRO A 176 -8.28 -14.86 -3.13
CA PRO A 176 -8.26 -13.44 -2.79
C PRO A 176 -8.49 -13.17 -1.31
N VAL A 177 -9.42 -13.91 -0.68
CA VAL A 177 -9.74 -13.75 0.75
C VAL A 177 -8.57 -14.13 1.66
N LEU A 178 -7.85 -15.20 1.34
CA LEU A 178 -6.68 -15.61 2.10
C LEU A 178 -5.50 -14.66 1.84
N PHE A 179 -5.30 -14.24 0.59
CA PHE A 179 -4.30 -13.23 0.23
C PHE A 179 -4.47 -11.94 1.03
N ASP A 180 -5.68 -11.38 1.08
CA ASP A 180 -5.97 -10.14 1.81
C ASP A 180 -5.66 -10.25 3.31
N ARG A 181 -5.83 -11.45 3.89
CA ARG A 181 -5.47 -11.72 5.30
C ARG A 181 -3.97 -11.87 5.51
N LEU A 182 -3.28 -12.50 4.57
CA LEU A 182 -1.84 -12.77 4.66
C LEU A 182 -0.99 -11.54 4.36
N ALA A 183 -1.36 -10.75 3.35
CA ALA A 183 -0.54 -9.68 2.79
C ALA A 183 -0.09 -8.64 3.84
N GLN A 184 -0.92 -8.38 4.85
CA GLN A 184 -0.60 -7.43 5.93
C GLN A 184 0.49 -7.94 6.90
N HIS A 185 0.73 -9.26 6.95
CA HIS A 185 1.71 -9.92 7.83
C HIS A 185 2.99 -10.33 7.10
N LEU A 186 3.09 -10.01 5.81
CA LEU A 186 4.18 -10.44 4.94
C LEU A 186 4.98 -9.26 4.42
N THR A 187 6.24 -9.52 4.12
CA THR A 187 7.17 -8.59 3.48
C THR A 187 8.11 -9.31 2.52
N VAL A 188 8.79 -8.54 1.68
CA VAL A 188 9.95 -8.97 0.88
C VAL A 188 11.15 -8.01 1.07
N LEU A 189 11.02 -7.06 2.01
CA LEU A 189 11.91 -5.91 2.13
C LEU A 189 12.87 -5.98 3.33
N THR A 190 12.77 -7.03 4.15
CA THR A 190 13.68 -7.30 5.26
C THR A 190 14.64 -8.42 4.92
N ASP A 191 15.77 -8.50 5.64
CA ASP A 191 16.76 -9.56 5.42
C ASP A 191 16.54 -10.78 6.34
N ALA A 192 15.67 -10.63 7.37
CA ALA A 192 15.40 -11.65 8.36
C ALA A 192 13.90 -11.74 8.68
N ASP A 193 13.49 -12.88 9.23
CA ASP A 193 12.16 -13.06 9.80
C ASP A 193 12.04 -12.36 11.17
N PRO A 194 10.82 -11.99 11.60
CA PRO A 194 10.57 -11.40 12.91
C PRO A 194 10.93 -12.35 14.04
N ASP A 195 11.24 -11.80 15.18
CA ASP A 195 11.41 -12.53 16.44
C ASP A 195 10.15 -12.42 17.33
N MET A 196 10.21 -13.02 18.54
CA MET A 196 9.09 -13.02 19.50
C MET A 196 8.75 -11.63 20.08
N SER A 197 9.53 -10.59 19.76
CA SER A 197 9.25 -9.20 20.16
C SER A 197 8.32 -8.46 19.18
N THR A 198 7.89 -9.13 18.12
CA THR A 198 6.97 -8.56 17.13
C THR A 198 5.70 -7.99 17.76
N HIS A 199 5.24 -6.85 17.25
CA HIS A 199 3.98 -6.22 17.67
C HIS A 199 2.76 -6.76 16.92
N ASP A 200 2.95 -7.65 15.94
CA ASP A 200 1.87 -8.29 15.19
C ASP A 200 1.40 -9.56 15.92
N PRO A 201 0.17 -9.58 16.46
CA PRO A 201 -0.31 -10.71 17.25
C PRO A 201 -0.45 -12.01 16.43
N VAL A 202 -0.75 -11.93 15.13
CA VAL A 202 -0.88 -13.11 14.25
C VAL A 202 0.50 -13.69 13.97
N VAL A 203 1.49 -12.83 13.74
CA VAL A 203 2.87 -13.26 13.56
C VAL A 203 3.44 -13.87 14.82
N ALA A 204 3.17 -13.29 16.00
CA ALA A 204 3.60 -13.86 17.29
C ALA A 204 3.03 -15.27 17.54
N LEU A 205 1.76 -15.50 17.19
CA LEU A 205 1.14 -16.84 17.27
C LEU A 205 1.81 -17.81 16.28
N ALA A 206 2.01 -17.38 15.02
CA ALA A 206 2.68 -18.19 14.01
C ALA A 206 4.12 -18.56 14.40
N LEU A 207 4.86 -17.64 15.02
CA LEU A 207 6.21 -17.92 15.54
C LEU A 207 6.18 -18.96 16.67
N THR A 208 5.20 -18.84 17.57
CA THR A 208 5.02 -19.80 18.68
C THR A 208 4.73 -21.20 18.17
N ASP A 209 3.81 -21.31 17.20
CA ASP A 209 3.44 -22.59 16.59
C ASP A 209 4.60 -23.21 15.79
N ALA A 210 5.33 -22.37 15.05
CA ALA A 210 6.50 -22.82 14.30
C ALA A 210 7.64 -23.30 15.21
N ALA A 211 7.85 -22.68 16.37
CA ALA A 211 8.88 -23.05 17.34
C ALA A 211 8.52 -24.38 18.08
N GLY A 212 7.25 -24.72 18.22
CA GLY A 212 6.80 -26.02 18.75
C GLY A 212 7.05 -27.20 17.79
N GLY A 213 7.31 -26.93 16.51
CA GLY A 213 7.81 -27.92 15.54
C GLY A 213 9.35 -28.00 15.61
N THR A 214 9.90 -29.19 15.41
CA THR A 214 11.32 -29.54 15.58
C THR A 214 12.30 -28.81 14.63
N ASP A 215 11.84 -27.89 13.79
CA ASP A 215 12.65 -27.09 12.88
C ASP A 215 12.83 -25.63 13.35
N ALA A 216 12.98 -25.41 14.66
CA ALA A 216 13.36 -24.10 15.17
C ALA A 216 14.74 -23.72 14.64
N THR A 217 14.76 -23.04 13.51
CA THR A 217 15.96 -22.34 13.02
C THR A 217 16.34 -21.35 14.12
N ALA A 218 17.61 -21.35 14.51
CA ALA A 218 18.14 -20.42 15.50
C ALA A 218 17.68 -18.99 15.18
N PRO A 219 17.44 -18.13 16.21
CA PRO A 219 17.02 -16.76 15.96
C PRO A 219 18.01 -16.13 14.99
N ALA A 220 17.49 -15.65 13.86
CA ALA A 220 18.29 -14.91 12.91
C ALA A 220 18.92 -13.72 13.65
N GLU A 221 20.20 -13.48 13.43
CA GLU A 221 20.85 -12.28 13.96
C GLU A 221 20.02 -11.08 13.55
N GLN A 222 19.60 -10.30 14.56
CA GLN A 222 18.77 -9.11 14.35
C GLN A 222 19.46 -8.25 13.30
N SER A 223 18.74 -7.96 12.22
CA SER A 223 19.24 -7.08 11.16
C SER A 223 19.59 -5.72 11.81
N ALA A 224 20.82 -5.26 11.60
CA ALA A 224 21.27 -3.95 12.11
C ALA A 224 20.59 -2.77 11.39
N VAL A 225 19.64 -3.07 10.52
CA VAL A 225 18.92 -2.11 9.68
C VAL A 225 17.45 -2.07 10.09
N ASP A 226 17.04 -0.93 10.63
CA ASP A 226 15.63 -0.69 10.92
C ASP A 226 14.88 -0.38 9.63
N VAL A 227 13.98 -1.27 9.24
CA VAL A 227 13.07 -1.06 8.11
C VAL A 227 11.70 -0.67 8.66
N VAL A 228 11.21 0.50 8.26
CA VAL A 228 9.92 1.01 8.71
C VAL A 228 9.00 1.30 7.54
N ARG A 229 7.72 1.09 7.77
CA ARG A 229 6.63 1.46 6.88
C ARG A 229 5.96 2.72 7.40
N ILE A 230 5.96 3.76 6.60
CA ILE A 230 5.38 5.06 6.91
C ILE A 230 4.15 5.23 6.05
N THR A 231 2.97 5.24 6.66
CA THR A 231 1.71 5.55 5.98
C THR A 231 1.30 6.97 6.32
N VAL A 232 1.16 7.82 5.32
CA VAL A 232 0.72 9.20 5.48
C VAL A 232 -0.60 9.44 4.77
N THR A 233 -1.51 10.19 5.40
CA THR A 233 -2.78 10.60 4.81
C THR A 233 -2.97 12.09 5.01
N ALA A 234 -2.81 12.87 3.96
CA ALA A 234 -3.07 14.30 3.95
C ALA A 234 -4.58 14.55 3.80
N LEU A 235 -5.13 15.39 4.67
CA LEU A 235 -6.56 15.69 4.73
C LEU A 235 -6.84 17.06 4.09
N GLY A 236 -7.59 17.05 2.99
CA GLY A 236 -8.03 18.24 2.27
C GLY A 236 -9.38 18.75 2.74
N ARG A 237 -9.84 19.81 2.08
CA ARG A 237 -11.20 20.32 2.20
C ARG A 237 -12.17 19.32 1.55
N ASP A 238 -13.45 19.38 1.91
CA ASP A 238 -14.53 18.58 1.29
C ASP A 238 -14.27 17.06 1.31
N SER A 239 -13.64 16.55 2.38
CA SER A 239 -13.31 15.15 2.57
C SER A 239 -12.33 14.58 1.52
N THR A 240 -11.68 15.42 0.72
CA THR A 240 -10.60 14.97 -0.18
C THR A 240 -9.42 14.48 0.64
N ARG A 241 -8.80 13.38 0.19
CA ARG A 241 -7.67 12.76 0.88
C ARG A 241 -6.63 12.31 -0.14
N TYR A 242 -5.38 12.47 0.24
CA TYR A 242 -4.25 11.87 -0.47
C TYR A 242 -3.52 10.96 0.51
N ALA A 243 -3.35 9.70 0.15
CA ALA A 243 -2.61 8.75 0.99
C ALA A 243 -1.49 8.11 0.20
N GLU A 244 -0.33 7.99 0.83
CA GLU A 244 0.81 7.25 0.32
C GLU A 244 1.46 6.43 1.41
N GLU A 245 2.16 5.40 0.99
CA GLU A 245 2.96 4.51 1.79
C GLU A 245 4.39 4.56 1.31
N VAL A 246 5.31 4.69 2.25
CA VAL A 246 6.75 4.68 2.02
C VAL A 246 7.37 3.65 2.94
N VAL A 247 8.14 2.72 2.39
CA VAL A 247 8.99 1.84 3.20
C VAL A 247 10.42 2.34 3.08
N ALA A 248 11.03 2.60 4.22
CA ALA A 248 12.38 3.14 4.30
C ALA A 248 13.22 2.30 5.25
N SER A 249 14.48 2.08 4.88
CA SER A 249 15.49 1.50 5.74
C SER A 249 16.37 2.59 6.34
N ALA A 250 16.67 2.45 7.63
CA ALA A 250 17.67 3.27 8.30
C ALA A 250 18.88 2.41 8.64
N ASP A 251 20.04 2.77 8.15
CA ASP A 251 21.31 2.14 8.49
C ASP A 251 22.33 3.18 8.99
N PHE A 252 23.36 2.70 9.66
CA PHE A 252 24.46 3.54 10.14
C PHE A 252 25.73 3.16 9.40
N GLN A 253 26.13 3.97 8.44
CA GLN A 253 27.41 3.80 7.77
C GLN A 253 28.43 4.82 8.32
N ASN A 254 29.51 4.35 8.92
CA ASN A 254 30.54 5.21 9.54
C ASN A 254 29.97 6.20 10.58
N ASN A 255 29.02 5.77 11.37
CA ASN A 255 28.29 6.60 12.36
C ASN A 255 27.46 7.75 11.75
N VAL A 256 27.18 7.69 10.46
CA VAL A 256 26.30 8.62 9.75
C VAL A 256 24.99 7.89 9.43
N PRO A 257 23.85 8.36 9.94
CA PRO A 257 22.56 7.74 9.62
C PRO A 257 22.24 7.96 8.13
N ARG A 258 21.91 6.88 7.45
CA ARG A 258 21.40 6.90 6.07
C ARG A 258 20.00 6.34 6.05
N VAL A 259 19.10 7.05 5.42
CA VAL A 259 17.74 6.57 5.18
C VAL A 259 17.57 6.38 3.69
N ASN A 260 17.24 5.14 3.29
CA ASN A 260 16.99 4.79 1.90
C ASN A 260 15.50 4.45 1.74
N ILE A 261 14.88 4.98 0.70
CA ILE A 261 13.52 4.60 0.34
C ILE A 261 13.59 3.31 -0.48
N LEU A 262 12.97 2.25 0.04
CA LEU A 262 12.88 0.94 -0.59
C LEU A 262 11.64 0.82 -1.49
N LEU A 263 10.52 1.40 -1.02
CA LEU A 263 9.23 1.38 -1.72
C LEU A 263 8.51 2.70 -1.51
N ARG A 264 7.85 3.20 -2.53
CA ARG A 264 6.93 4.33 -2.43
C ARG A 264 5.74 4.09 -3.34
N GLN A 265 4.55 4.10 -2.77
CA GLN A 265 3.32 3.85 -3.53
C GLN A 265 2.14 4.68 -3.02
N ARG A 266 1.22 5.01 -3.94
CA ARG A 266 -0.06 5.62 -3.57
C ARG A 266 -0.98 4.51 -3.08
N VAL A 267 -1.58 4.72 -1.90
CA VAL A 267 -2.54 3.78 -1.31
C VAL A 267 -3.93 4.41 -1.22
N ARG A 268 -4.95 3.58 -1.09
CA ARG A 268 -6.30 4.09 -0.83
C ARG A 268 -6.38 4.62 0.59
N ALA A 269 -6.83 5.86 0.76
CA ALA A 269 -7.09 6.39 2.09
C ALA A 269 -8.22 5.59 2.77
N THR A 270 -7.89 4.88 3.85
CA THR A 270 -8.87 4.12 4.62
C THR A 270 -9.83 5.04 5.35
N ALA A 271 -11.13 4.69 5.36
CA ALA A 271 -12.19 5.50 5.98
C ALA A 271 -12.05 5.62 7.51
N ASN A 272 -11.27 4.77 8.15
CA ASN A 272 -11.09 4.74 9.62
C ASN A 272 -10.26 5.89 10.21
N ALA A 273 -9.64 6.72 9.37
CA ALA A 273 -8.83 7.87 9.82
C ALA A 273 -9.65 9.03 10.45
N THR A 274 -10.98 8.93 10.49
CA THR A 274 -11.86 10.08 10.87
C THR A 274 -12.30 10.06 12.34
N ARG A 275 -12.02 9.03 13.13
CA ARG A 275 -12.67 8.86 14.46
C ARG A 275 -11.96 9.49 15.63
N ILE A 276 -10.80 10.10 15.47
CA ILE A 276 -10.05 10.71 16.59
C ILE A 276 -10.22 12.24 16.68
N ALA A 277 -10.74 12.91 15.66
CA ALA A 277 -10.90 14.37 15.63
C ALA A 277 -12.22 14.89 16.25
N GLY A 278 -13.00 14.06 16.91
CA GLY A 278 -14.34 14.37 17.44
C GLY A 278 -14.51 14.18 18.95
N GLY A 279 -13.45 14.34 19.74
CA GLY A 279 -13.54 14.19 21.18
C GLY A 279 -12.70 15.21 21.94
N LEU A 280 -13.18 16.43 22.08
CA LEU A 280 -12.99 17.38 23.18
C LEU A 280 -14.18 18.30 23.19
#